data_3cfb28bf3cc34fdaf95f6bec25cac009
#
_entry.id   3cfb28bf3cc34fdaf95f6bec25cac009
#
_cell.length_a   1.000
_cell.length_b   1.000
_cell.length_c   1.000
_cell.angle_alpha   90.00
_cell.angle_beta   90.00
_cell.angle_gamma   90.00
#
_symmetry.space_group_name_H-M   'P 1'
#
loop_
_entity.id
_entity.type
_entity.pdbx_description
1 polymer ?
#
loop_
_entity_poly.entity_id
_entity_poly.type
_entity_poly.pdbx_seq_one_letter_code
_entity_poly.pdbx_strand_id
1 'polypeptide(L)'
;LKIPAPGTLRINVTRINFPLPENPLCPLLPAVIPNVLAERYASPALQAIWSAEGRIVLEREFWIAVMKAQRELGLDIPEEAIAAYEKAKDSVDPGSIMARERVTRHDVKARIEEFNDLSGHEHIHKGMTSRDLTENVEQLQVYRSLLAIRDKSVAVLHRLRCRAEQWADLVITARTHNVAAQPTTLGKRIAMFGEEMLSAFHALEDVIARYPVRGLKGAVGTQMDQLSLFNGNAEQVLDLEKRVVNHLGMPCVWTNVGQVYPRSLDFRVVSVLTDLASGPSSFCRTLRLMAGHETASEGFAPGQTGSSAMPHKMNSRSCERVNGFHVILKGYLAMASGLAGDQWNEGDVSCSVVRRVMLPDAFFAIDGLFETYLTVLDQMDAYPAVIGKENAHYLPFLMTTTIMMEAVKAGVGRETAHKAIKEHAVATVNDLRAGKTTVNDLVARLANDERIPLDQAALAAIVAEGESNAGAARAQITHFEREINAIEKRYPKGAAYAPGAIL
;
A
#
# COMPACT_ATOMS: atom_id res chain seq x y z
N LEU A 1 46.01 48.17 -9.78
CA LEU A 1 44.71 48.14 -9.12
C LEU A 1 44.85 47.42 -7.77
N LYS A 2 44.91 48.17 -6.64
CA LYS A 2 44.96 47.64 -5.27
C LYS A 2 43.54 47.31 -4.83
N ILE A 3 43.34 46.05 -4.41
CA ILE A 3 42.08 45.57 -3.77
C ILE A 3 42.12 46.00 -2.28
N PRO A 4 41.11 46.66 -1.73
CA PRO A 4 41.05 46.98 -0.30
C PRO A 4 40.64 45.73 0.51
N ALA A 5 41.19 45.58 1.71
CA ALA A 5 40.95 44.51 2.66
C ALA A 5 39.50 44.53 3.21
N PRO A 6 38.91 43.40 3.59
CA PRO A 6 37.54 43.33 4.07
C PRO A 6 37.43 43.88 5.50
N GLY A 7 36.55 44.88 5.64
CA GLY A 7 36.19 45.45 6.94
C GLY A 7 35.37 44.44 7.75
N THR A 8 35.77 44.18 8.98
CA THR A 8 35.06 43.38 9.96
C THR A 8 33.77 44.05 10.42
N LEU A 9 32.63 43.58 9.93
CA LEU A 9 31.31 43.97 10.42
C LEU A 9 31.10 43.32 11.81
N ARG A 10 31.20 44.15 12.87
CA ARG A 10 30.79 43.72 14.20
C ARG A 10 29.27 43.79 14.29
N ILE A 11 28.61 42.67 14.25
CA ILE A 11 27.17 42.57 14.56
C ILE A 11 27.04 42.59 16.09
N ASN A 12 26.50 43.67 16.63
CA ASN A 12 26.10 43.73 18.04
C ASN A 12 24.84 42.86 18.20
N VAL A 13 25.00 41.63 18.70
CA VAL A 13 23.89 40.79 19.13
C VAL A 13 23.43 41.30 20.51
N THR A 14 22.41 42.14 20.52
CA THR A 14 21.68 42.48 21.75
C THR A 14 20.97 41.18 22.20
N ARG A 15 21.42 40.62 23.32
CA ARG A 15 20.68 39.50 23.95
C ARG A 15 19.31 40.02 24.38
N ILE A 16 18.27 39.61 23.67
CA ILE A 16 16.91 39.79 24.13
C ILE A 16 16.68 38.71 25.19
N ASN A 17 16.76 39.12 26.47
CA ASN A 17 16.32 38.27 27.57
C ASN A 17 14.79 38.21 27.54
N PHE A 18 14.22 37.14 27.05
CA PHE A 18 12.84 36.81 27.35
C PHE A 18 12.77 36.30 28.79
N PRO A 19 12.00 36.94 29.68
CA PRO A 19 11.74 36.37 30.99
C PRO A 19 10.96 35.05 30.79
N LEU A 20 11.55 33.94 31.21
CA LEU A 20 10.81 32.70 31.33
C LEU A 20 9.68 32.92 32.33
N PRO A 21 8.43 32.55 32.05
CA PRO A 21 7.35 32.69 32.99
C PRO A 21 7.66 31.84 34.23
N GLU A 22 7.73 32.44 35.41
CA GLU A 22 7.77 31.83 36.72
C GLU A 22 6.41 31.22 37.09
N ASN A 23 5.83 30.40 36.23
CA ASN A 23 4.70 29.56 36.63
C ASN A 23 5.23 28.18 36.90
N PRO A 24 4.96 27.56 38.07
CA PRO A 24 5.19 26.15 38.24
C PRO A 24 4.38 25.44 37.17
N LEU A 25 5.08 24.76 36.28
CA LEU A 25 4.47 23.88 35.32
C LEU A 25 3.43 23.06 36.08
N CYS A 26 2.15 23.34 35.82
CA CYS A 26 1.08 22.42 36.16
C CYS A 26 1.63 21.02 35.85
N PRO A 27 1.54 20.02 36.75
CA PRO A 27 2.04 18.69 36.44
C PRO A 27 1.32 18.25 35.19
N LEU A 28 1.95 18.48 34.04
CA LEU A 28 1.49 17.96 32.76
C LEU A 28 1.48 16.46 32.97
N LEU A 29 0.29 15.88 32.98
CA LEU A 29 0.17 14.44 32.71
C LEU A 29 1.19 14.12 31.63
N PRO A 30 2.00 13.06 31.74
CA PRO A 30 2.98 12.73 30.72
C PRO A 30 2.26 12.74 29.38
N ALA A 31 2.57 13.73 28.56
CA ALA A 31 1.93 13.90 27.27
C ALA A 31 2.30 12.65 26.45
N VAL A 32 1.35 11.76 26.27
CA VAL A 32 1.52 10.67 25.31
C VAL A 32 1.59 11.34 23.94
N ILE A 33 2.75 11.26 23.31
CA ILE A 33 2.90 11.70 21.92
C ILE A 33 2.33 10.58 21.06
N PRO A 34 1.20 10.82 20.39
CA PRO A 34 0.54 9.77 19.62
C PRO A 34 1.36 9.39 18.39
N ASN A 35 1.25 8.12 17.97
CA ASN A 35 1.69 7.69 16.65
C ASN A 35 0.67 8.19 15.62
N VAL A 36 1.07 9.17 14.81
CA VAL A 36 0.18 9.82 13.85
C VAL A 36 -0.37 8.86 12.78
N LEU A 37 0.41 7.83 12.39
CA LEU A 37 -0.05 6.83 11.43
C LEU A 37 -1.13 5.95 12.04
N ALA A 38 -0.92 5.48 13.27
CA ALA A 38 -1.88 4.67 13.99
C ALA A 38 -3.18 5.43 14.27
N GLU A 39 -3.08 6.60 14.94
CA GLU A 39 -4.27 7.29 15.46
C GLU A 39 -5.10 7.98 14.38
N ARG A 40 -4.43 8.54 13.35
CA ARG A 40 -5.10 9.38 12.37
C ARG A 40 -5.51 8.63 11.11
N TYR A 41 -4.81 7.54 10.76
CA TYR A 41 -4.95 6.96 9.43
C TYR A 41 -5.22 5.45 9.42
N ALA A 42 -4.76 4.70 10.42
CA ALA A 42 -4.97 3.28 10.45
C ALA A 42 -6.40 2.92 10.88
N SER A 43 -6.93 1.85 10.31
CA SER A 43 -8.22 1.30 10.71
C SER A 43 -8.18 0.66 12.11
N PRO A 44 -9.33 0.58 12.81
CA PRO A 44 -9.39 -0.07 14.13
C PRO A 44 -8.87 -1.50 14.13
N ALA A 45 -9.02 -2.23 13.03
CA ALA A 45 -8.54 -3.60 12.92
C ALA A 45 -7.01 -3.68 12.99
N LEU A 46 -6.29 -2.81 12.28
CA LEU A 46 -4.82 -2.77 12.33
C LEU A 46 -4.32 -2.20 13.67
N GLN A 47 -5.00 -1.19 14.22
CA GLN A 47 -4.69 -0.68 15.56
C GLN A 47 -4.80 -1.78 16.61
N ALA A 48 -5.86 -2.60 16.58
CA ALA A 48 -6.05 -3.71 17.51
C ALA A 48 -4.93 -4.74 17.45
N ILE A 49 -4.46 -5.12 16.24
CA ILE A 49 -3.37 -6.09 16.06
C ILE A 49 -2.05 -5.59 16.70
N TRP A 50 -1.77 -4.29 16.57
CA TRP A 50 -0.49 -3.70 17.00
C TRP A 50 -0.57 -2.99 18.36
N SER A 51 -1.74 -2.94 19.00
CA SER A 51 -1.88 -2.41 20.35
C SER A 51 -1.13 -3.27 21.39
N ALA A 52 -0.83 -2.67 22.53
CA ALA A 52 -0.19 -3.39 23.63
C ALA A 52 -1.05 -4.58 24.12
N GLU A 53 -2.35 -4.38 24.27
CA GLU A 53 -3.29 -5.42 24.65
C GLU A 53 -3.44 -6.49 23.57
N GLY A 54 -3.55 -6.09 22.29
CA GLY A 54 -3.64 -7.01 21.16
C GLY A 54 -2.41 -7.93 21.08
N ARG A 55 -1.22 -7.40 21.33
CA ARG A 55 0.01 -8.19 21.42
C ARG A 55 -0.07 -9.22 22.57
N ILE A 56 -0.53 -8.83 23.75
CA ILE A 56 -0.66 -9.73 24.91
C ILE A 56 -1.67 -10.84 24.60
N VAL A 57 -2.79 -10.53 23.96
CA VAL A 57 -3.76 -11.54 23.52
C VAL A 57 -3.10 -12.55 22.57
N LEU A 58 -2.28 -12.10 21.62
CA LEU A 58 -1.53 -12.97 20.70
C LEU A 58 -0.48 -13.83 21.42
N GLU A 59 0.19 -13.30 22.46
CA GLU A 59 1.09 -14.06 23.31
C GLU A 59 0.34 -15.21 24.01
N ARG A 60 -0.84 -14.94 24.53
CA ARG A 60 -1.70 -15.92 25.17
C ARG A 60 -2.23 -16.97 24.19
N GLU A 61 -2.63 -16.57 22.99
CA GLU A 61 -3.01 -17.50 21.92
C GLU A 61 -1.84 -18.44 21.54
N PHE A 62 -0.63 -17.89 21.45
CA PHE A 62 0.56 -18.68 21.18
C PHE A 62 0.83 -19.70 22.29
N TRP A 63 0.80 -19.31 23.56
CA TRP A 63 0.96 -20.23 24.68
C TRP A 63 -0.11 -21.32 24.70
N ILE A 64 -1.38 -20.98 24.45
CA ILE A 64 -2.47 -21.94 24.38
C ILE A 64 -2.25 -22.94 23.23
N ALA A 65 -1.81 -22.48 22.06
CA ALA A 65 -1.50 -23.34 20.92
C ALA A 65 -0.36 -24.32 21.26
N VAL A 66 0.68 -23.85 21.96
CA VAL A 66 1.79 -24.70 22.42
C VAL A 66 1.30 -25.72 23.44
N MET A 67 0.49 -25.34 24.43
CA MET A 67 -0.08 -26.28 25.42
C MET A 67 -0.94 -27.36 24.78
N LYS A 68 -1.81 -26.99 23.83
CA LYS A 68 -2.63 -27.95 23.08
C LYS A 68 -1.76 -28.98 22.35
N ALA A 69 -0.77 -28.49 21.60
CA ALA A 69 0.14 -29.33 20.86
C ALA A 69 1.00 -30.23 21.77
N GLN A 70 1.48 -29.72 22.91
CA GLN A 70 2.22 -30.50 23.91
C GLN A 70 1.34 -31.60 24.54
N ARG A 71 0.10 -31.30 24.89
CA ARG A 71 -0.85 -32.28 25.39
C ARG A 71 -1.16 -33.39 24.37
N GLU A 72 -1.40 -33.01 23.12
CA GLU A 72 -1.64 -33.98 22.02
C GLU A 72 -0.47 -34.96 21.81
N LEU A 73 0.73 -34.53 22.21
CA LEU A 73 1.96 -35.35 22.13
C LEU A 73 2.28 -36.07 23.45
N GLY A 74 1.35 -36.06 24.41
CA GLY A 74 1.41 -36.88 25.63
C GLY A 74 2.03 -36.19 26.84
N LEU A 75 2.29 -34.85 26.82
CA LEU A 75 2.64 -34.15 28.05
C LEU A 75 1.43 -34.04 28.98
N ASP A 76 1.68 -34.16 30.29
CA ASP A 76 0.65 -34.04 31.32
C ASP A 76 0.21 -32.58 31.48
N ILE A 77 -0.81 -32.22 30.71
CA ILE A 77 -1.49 -30.91 30.76
C ILE A 77 -2.99 -31.18 30.82
N PRO A 78 -3.64 -30.86 31.94
CA PRO A 78 -5.08 -31.09 32.12
C PRO A 78 -5.92 -30.30 31.10
N GLU A 79 -7.06 -30.87 30.68
CA GLU A 79 -7.96 -30.22 29.74
C GLU A 79 -8.60 -28.96 30.34
N GLU A 80 -8.95 -29.07 31.63
CA GLU A 80 -9.48 -27.96 32.43
C GLU A 80 -8.50 -26.78 32.50
N ALA A 81 -7.19 -27.03 32.53
CA ALA A 81 -6.20 -25.96 32.49
C ALA A 81 -6.24 -25.21 31.16
N ILE A 82 -6.28 -25.92 30.02
CA ILE A 82 -6.41 -25.31 28.70
C ILE A 82 -7.68 -24.46 28.62
N ALA A 83 -8.83 -25.01 29.08
CA ALA A 83 -10.10 -24.29 29.07
C ALA A 83 -10.08 -23.03 29.96
N ALA A 84 -9.38 -23.08 31.10
CA ALA A 84 -9.21 -21.92 31.99
C ALA A 84 -8.38 -20.82 31.33
N TYR A 85 -7.28 -21.16 30.67
CA TYR A 85 -6.47 -20.21 29.89
C TYR A 85 -7.23 -19.63 28.71
N GLU A 86 -7.99 -20.43 27.97
CA GLU A 86 -8.86 -19.93 26.88
C GLU A 86 -9.90 -18.92 27.39
N LYS A 87 -10.52 -19.20 28.51
CA LYS A 87 -11.49 -18.28 29.13
C LYS A 87 -10.85 -16.98 29.59
N ALA A 88 -9.61 -17.03 30.11
CA ALA A 88 -8.89 -15.86 30.61
C ALA A 88 -8.17 -15.07 29.52
N LYS A 89 -8.10 -15.58 28.28
CA LYS A 89 -7.25 -15.07 27.21
C LYS A 89 -7.43 -13.57 26.94
N ASP A 90 -8.66 -13.11 26.87
CA ASP A 90 -9.00 -11.74 26.50
C ASP A 90 -9.06 -10.77 27.69
N SER A 91 -8.90 -11.27 28.93
CA SER A 91 -8.95 -10.47 30.15
C SER A 91 -7.57 -9.91 30.53
N VAL A 92 -7.04 -8.99 29.71
CA VAL A 92 -5.71 -8.38 29.95
C VAL A 92 -5.79 -7.32 31.02
N ASP A 93 -4.92 -7.40 32.06
CA ASP A 93 -4.74 -6.37 33.08
C ASP A 93 -3.35 -5.72 32.97
N PRO A 94 -3.21 -4.63 32.21
CA PRO A 94 -1.93 -3.94 32.03
C PRO A 94 -1.35 -3.41 33.35
N GLY A 95 -2.20 -3.04 34.30
CA GLY A 95 -1.78 -2.55 35.63
C GLY A 95 -1.09 -3.64 36.44
N SER A 96 -1.67 -4.83 36.48
CA SER A 96 -1.11 -6.02 37.14
C SER A 96 0.20 -6.44 36.50
N ILE A 97 0.26 -6.48 35.15
CA ILE A 97 1.49 -6.80 34.40
C ILE A 97 2.60 -5.81 34.73
N MET A 98 2.31 -4.50 34.68
CA MET A 98 3.32 -3.46 34.98
C MET A 98 3.80 -3.53 36.44
N ALA A 99 2.92 -3.83 37.40
CA ALA A 99 3.30 -4.01 38.80
C ALA A 99 4.29 -5.17 38.96
N ARG A 100 4.03 -6.31 38.32
CA ARG A 100 4.92 -7.48 38.30
C ARG A 100 6.25 -7.20 37.60
N GLU A 101 6.22 -6.50 36.46
CA GLU A 101 7.42 -6.15 35.70
C GLU A 101 8.37 -5.24 36.51
N ARG A 102 7.83 -4.32 37.30
CA ARG A 102 8.66 -3.49 38.23
C ARG A 102 9.44 -4.32 39.23
N VAL A 103 8.89 -5.46 39.67
CA VAL A 103 9.54 -6.38 40.60
C VAL A 103 10.50 -7.32 39.86
N THR A 104 10.01 -7.99 38.85
CA THR A 104 10.75 -9.03 38.11
C THR A 104 11.82 -8.45 37.19
N ARG A 105 11.67 -7.20 36.75
CA ARG A 105 12.47 -6.51 35.73
C ARG A 105 12.56 -7.30 34.42
N HIS A 106 11.51 -8.07 34.13
CA HIS A 106 11.43 -8.93 32.97
C HIS A 106 9.98 -9.00 32.46
N ASP A 107 9.75 -8.46 31.29
CA ASP A 107 8.44 -8.30 30.69
C ASP A 107 7.70 -9.62 30.43
N VAL A 108 8.36 -10.61 29.81
CA VAL A 108 7.74 -11.92 29.54
C VAL A 108 7.39 -12.65 30.84
N LYS A 109 8.28 -12.58 31.87
CA LYS A 109 7.98 -13.21 33.17
C LYS A 109 6.74 -12.60 33.84
N ALA A 110 6.61 -11.28 33.81
CA ALA A 110 5.45 -10.58 34.36
C ALA A 110 4.13 -11.03 33.69
N ARG A 111 4.16 -11.22 32.36
CA ARG A 111 2.98 -11.71 31.58
C ARG A 111 2.67 -13.18 31.85
N ILE A 112 3.70 -14.03 32.07
CA ILE A 112 3.48 -15.43 32.49
C ILE A 112 2.80 -15.48 33.84
N GLU A 113 3.33 -14.74 34.83
CA GLU A 113 2.77 -14.73 36.20
C GLU A 113 1.33 -14.22 36.21
N GLU A 114 1.05 -13.15 35.48
CA GLU A 114 -0.32 -12.58 35.40
C GLU A 114 -1.29 -13.58 34.74
N PHE A 115 -0.92 -14.24 33.66
CA PHE A 115 -1.80 -15.16 32.96
C PHE A 115 -2.00 -16.47 33.72
N ASN A 116 -0.98 -16.94 34.46
CA ASN A 116 -1.13 -18.06 35.39
C ASN A 116 -2.10 -17.75 36.51
N ASP A 117 -1.99 -16.58 37.13
CA ASP A 117 -2.91 -16.18 38.20
C ASP A 117 -4.37 -16.06 37.71
N LEU A 118 -4.58 -15.49 36.52
CA LEU A 118 -5.91 -15.37 35.92
C LEU A 118 -6.54 -16.73 35.62
N SER A 119 -5.74 -17.70 35.19
CA SER A 119 -6.23 -19.07 34.90
C SER A 119 -6.32 -19.97 36.11
N GLY A 120 -5.54 -19.69 37.17
CA GLY A 120 -5.36 -20.57 38.31
C GLY A 120 -4.50 -21.81 38.05
N HIS A 121 -3.69 -21.79 36.98
CA HIS A 121 -2.83 -22.89 36.54
C HIS A 121 -1.43 -22.43 36.15
N GLU A 122 -0.44 -23.35 36.14
CA GLU A 122 0.96 -23.08 35.76
C GLU A 122 1.43 -24.07 34.66
N HIS A 123 0.85 -23.97 33.46
CA HIS A 123 1.15 -24.90 32.37
C HIS A 123 1.75 -24.24 31.13
N ILE A 124 1.81 -22.90 31.04
CA ILE A 124 2.37 -22.19 29.89
C ILE A 124 3.90 -22.13 29.92
N HIS A 125 4.51 -21.81 28.78
CA HIS A 125 5.93 -21.53 28.62
C HIS A 125 6.89 -22.70 28.90
N LYS A 126 6.39 -23.95 28.94
CA LYS A 126 7.20 -25.16 29.17
C LYS A 126 8.18 -25.36 28.00
N GLY A 127 9.46 -25.48 28.28
CA GLY A 127 10.52 -25.67 27.30
C GLY A 127 10.72 -24.50 26.35
N MET A 128 10.33 -23.30 26.72
CA MET A 128 10.41 -22.08 25.90
C MET A 128 11.37 -21.06 26.50
N THR A 129 11.95 -20.26 25.63
CA THR A 129 12.63 -19.01 25.99
C THR A 129 11.79 -17.79 25.61
N SER A 130 12.16 -16.61 26.11
CA SER A 130 11.45 -15.37 25.74
C SER A 130 11.37 -15.14 24.22
N ARG A 131 12.36 -15.59 23.45
CA ARG A 131 12.38 -15.46 22.00
C ARG A 131 11.44 -16.43 21.28
N ASP A 132 11.17 -17.60 21.87
CA ASP A 132 10.13 -18.50 21.36
C ASP A 132 8.74 -17.85 21.41
N LEU A 133 8.53 -16.92 22.36
CA LEU A 133 7.29 -16.14 22.41
C LEU A 133 7.37 -14.92 21.47
N THR A 134 8.34 -14.02 21.70
CA THR A 134 8.33 -12.67 21.10
C THR A 134 8.53 -12.69 19.59
N GLU A 135 9.41 -13.56 19.04
CA GLU A 135 9.61 -13.67 17.59
C GLU A 135 8.39 -14.22 16.86
N ASN A 136 7.76 -15.27 17.41
CA ASN A 136 6.56 -15.85 16.80
C ASN A 136 5.34 -14.93 16.90
N VAL A 137 5.18 -14.21 18.02
CA VAL A 137 4.05 -13.28 18.19
C VAL A 137 4.18 -12.07 17.24
N GLU A 138 5.38 -11.53 17.06
CA GLU A 138 5.61 -10.48 16.04
C GLU A 138 5.28 -11.01 14.64
N GLN A 139 5.64 -12.26 14.31
CA GLN A 139 5.28 -12.88 13.04
C GLN A 139 3.76 -13.11 12.91
N LEU A 140 3.05 -13.43 13.99
CA LEU A 140 1.58 -13.49 14.00
C LEU A 140 0.96 -12.11 13.74
N GLN A 141 1.48 -11.05 14.36
CA GLN A 141 1.02 -9.68 14.09
C GLN A 141 1.19 -9.33 12.60
N VAL A 142 2.36 -9.61 12.04
CA VAL A 142 2.64 -9.41 10.60
C VAL A 142 1.69 -10.22 9.74
N TYR A 143 1.52 -11.52 10.02
CA TYR A 143 0.66 -12.40 9.21
C TYR A 143 -0.80 -11.97 9.22
N ARG A 144 -1.35 -11.64 10.40
CA ARG A 144 -2.74 -11.14 10.52
C ARG A 144 -2.92 -9.79 9.81
N SER A 145 -1.91 -8.94 9.89
CA SER A 145 -1.90 -7.67 9.15
C SER A 145 -1.88 -7.91 7.63
N LEU A 146 -1.07 -8.85 7.13
CA LEU A 146 -1.05 -9.23 5.72
C LEU A 146 -2.43 -9.72 5.23
N LEU A 147 -3.14 -10.51 6.05
CA LEU A 147 -4.50 -10.95 5.73
C LEU A 147 -5.48 -9.77 5.64
N ALA A 148 -5.40 -8.83 6.57
CA ALA A 148 -6.23 -7.62 6.54
C ALA A 148 -5.92 -6.74 5.31
N ILE A 149 -4.64 -6.57 4.97
CA ILE A 149 -4.21 -5.83 3.78
C ILE A 149 -4.62 -6.56 2.50
N ARG A 150 -4.58 -7.89 2.46
CA ARG A 150 -5.12 -8.68 1.32
C ARG A 150 -6.60 -8.35 1.08
N ASP A 151 -7.42 -8.37 2.12
CA ASP A 151 -8.85 -8.12 1.98
C ASP A 151 -9.12 -6.68 1.49
N LYS A 152 -8.36 -5.69 1.95
CA LYS A 152 -8.42 -4.32 1.43
C LYS A 152 -7.90 -4.19 -0.02
N SER A 153 -6.87 -4.96 -0.37
CA SER A 153 -6.37 -5.01 -1.75
C SER A 153 -7.44 -5.52 -2.71
N VAL A 154 -8.21 -6.54 -2.29
CA VAL A 154 -9.37 -7.03 -3.06
C VAL A 154 -10.43 -5.94 -3.22
N ALA A 155 -10.72 -5.17 -2.15
CA ALA A 155 -11.65 -4.04 -2.24
C ALA A 155 -11.19 -2.96 -3.22
N VAL A 156 -9.89 -2.66 -3.26
CA VAL A 156 -9.30 -1.71 -4.22
C VAL A 156 -9.44 -2.24 -5.65
N LEU A 157 -9.08 -3.49 -5.90
CA LEU A 157 -9.22 -4.12 -7.22
C LEU A 157 -10.68 -4.14 -7.69
N HIS A 158 -11.62 -4.47 -6.80
CA HIS A 158 -13.05 -4.42 -7.08
C HIS A 158 -13.49 -3.03 -7.58
N ARG A 159 -13.12 -1.97 -6.87
CA ARG A 159 -13.50 -0.60 -7.25
C ARG A 159 -12.83 -0.14 -8.53
N LEU A 160 -11.56 -0.50 -8.74
CA LEU A 160 -10.86 -0.22 -10.00
C LEU A 160 -11.57 -0.89 -11.19
N ARG A 161 -12.01 -2.15 -11.03
CA ARG A 161 -12.83 -2.86 -12.02
C ARG A 161 -14.14 -2.11 -12.29
N CYS A 162 -14.90 -1.76 -11.24
CA CYS A 162 -16.16 -1.05 -11.39
C CYS A 162 -15.99 0.30 -12.11
N ARG A 163 -14.94 1.06 -11.77
CA ARG A 163 -14.64 2.35 -12.41
C ARG A 163 -14.14 2.19 -13.85
N ALA A 164 -13.36 1.15 -14.13
CA ALA A 164 -12.94 0.83 -15.50
C ALA A 164 -14.14 0.48 -16.39
N GLU A 165 -15.08 -0.32 -15.90
CA GLU A 165 -16.33 -0.63 -16.59
C GLU A 165 -17.20 0.60 -16.81
N GLN A 166 -17.40 1.42 -15.75
CA GLN A 166 -18.24 2.63 -15.79
C GLN A 166 -17.81 3.58 -16.92
N TRP A 167 -16.53 3.70 -17.20
CA TRP A 167 -15.98 4.61 -18.19
C TRP A 167 -15.28 3.88 -19.34
N ALA A 168 -15.68 2.65 -19.61
CA ALA A 168 -15.07 1.83 -20.65
C ALA A 168 -15.20 2.45 -22.06
N ASP A 169 -16.28 3.20 -22.30
CA ASP A 169 -16.56 3.82 -23.58
C ASP A 169 -16.35 5.34 -23.58
N LEU A 170 -15.94 5.95 -22.47
CA LEU A 170 -15.62 7.37 -22.41
C LEU A 170 -14.24 7.64 -23.01
N VAL A 171 -14.23 8.03 -24.29
CA VAL A 171 -13.00 8.37 -25.01
C VAL A 171 -12.37 9.65 -24.45
N ILE A 172 -11.08 9.60 -24.19
CA ILE A 172 -10.25 10.69 -23.70
C ILE A 172 -8.99 10.84 -24.53
N THR A 173 -8.41 12.04 -24.52
CA THR A 173 -7.05 12.29 -25.06
C THR A 173 -6.03 11.57 -24.19
N ALA A 174 -5.38 10.52 -24.72
CA ALA A 174 -4.24 9.90 -24.05
C ALA A 174 -3.00 10.79 -24.17
N ARG A 175 -2.14 10.72 -23.16
CA ARG A 175 -0.93 11.52 -23.08
C ARG A 175 0.29 10.64 -22.80
N THR A 176 1.32 10.81 -23.57
CA THR A 176 2.67 10.30 -23.29
C THR A 176 3.60 11.49 -23.11
N HIS A 177 4.57 11.41 -22.18
CA HIS A 177 5.40 12.57 -21.81
C HIS A 177 4.56 13.82 -21.44
N ASN A 178 3.34 13.61 -20.95
CA ASN A 178 2.33 14.63 -20.66
C ASN A 178 1.82 15.42 -21.89
N VAL A 179 2.09 14.95 -23.10
CA VAL A 179 1.64 15.53 -24.38
C VAL A 179 0.57 14.65 -25.01
N ALA A 180 -0.45 15.26 -25.63
CA ALA A 180 -1.51 14.57 -26.35
C ALA A 180 -0.93 13.65 -27.43
N ALA A 181 -1.37 12.38 -27.47
CA ALA A 181 -0.79 11.34 -28.32
C ALA A 181 -1.82 10.64 -29.21
N GLN A 182 -2.73 9.85 -28.65
CA GLN A 182 -3.77 9.09 -29.36
C GLN A 182 -5.05 9.03 -28.53
N PRO A 183 -6.20 8.62 -29.11
CA PRO A 183 -7.41 8.33 -28.32
C PRO A 183 -7.19 7.11 -27.41
N THR A 184 -7.77 7.14 -26.22
CA THR A 184 -7.97 5.98 -25.34
C THR A 184 -9.29 6.15 -24.61
N THR A 185 -9.68 5.23 -23.70
CA THR A 185 -10.81 5.47 -22.82
C THR A 185 -10.37 5.73 -21.37
N LEU A 186 -11.20 6.44 -20.62
CA LEU A 186 -10.94 6.63 -19.19
C LEU A 186 -10.91 5.29 -18.44
N GLY A 187 -11.82 4.36 -18.81
CA GLY A 187 -11.82 3.01 -18.27
C GLY A 187 -10.50 2.27 -18.52
N LYS A 188 -9.93 2.38 -19.73
CA LYS A 188 -8.61 1.79 -20.03
C LYS A 188 -7.49 2.42 -19.22
N ARG A 189 -7.51 3.74 -19.02
CA ARG A 189 -6.54 4.44 -18.15
C ARG A 189 -6.63 3.91 -16.71
N ILE A 190 -7.81 3.67 -16.18
CA ILE A 190 -8.01 3.11 -14.84
C ILE A 190 -7.53 1.66 -14.79
N ALA A 191 -7.90 0.82 -15.74
CA ALA A 191 -7.48 -0.57 -15.82
C ALA A 191 -5.96 -0.73 -15.89
N MET A 192 -5.25 0.20 -16.54
CA MET A 192 -3.77 0.21 -16.61
C MET A 192 -3.12 0.29 -15.22
N PHE A 193 -3.65 1.13 -14.32
CA PHE A 193 -3.17 1.21 -12.93
C PHE A 193 -3.69 0.03 -12.09
N GLY A 194 -4.85 -0.51 -12.45
CA GLY A 194 -5.39 -1.73 -11.87
C GLY A 194 -4.52 -2.95 -12.15
N GLU A 195 -3.91 -3.04 -13.33
CA GLU A 195 -2.99 -4.11 -13.72
C GLU A 195 -1.70 -4.09 -12.85
N GLU A 196 -1.15 -2.89 -12.56
CA GLU A 196 -0.03 -2.74 -11.64
C GLU A 196 -0.41 -3.23 -10.23
N MET A 197 -1.59 -2.84 -9.73
CA MET A 197 -2.12 -3.30 -8.44
C MET A 197 -2.38 -4.82 -8.42
N LEU A 198 -2.86 -5.40 -9.52
CA LEU A 198 -3.11 -6.85 -9.66
C LEU A 198 -1.81 -7.65 -9.57
N SER A 199 -0.75 -7.19 -10.23
CA SER A 199 0.57 -7.79 -10.16
C SER A 199 1.11 -7.82 -8.71
N ALA A 200 1.00 -6.69 -8.00
CA ALA A 200 1.40 -6.57 -6.60
C ALA A 200 0.54 -7.45 -5.67
N PHE A 201 -0.76 -7.60 -5.97
CA PHE A 201 -1.66 -8.47 -5.24
C PHE A 201 -1.24 -9.94 -5.33
N HIS A 202 -0.84 -10.44 -6.50
CA HIS A 202 -0.33 -11.79 -6.63
C HIS A 202 0.96 -12.00 -5.84
N ALA A 203 1.86 -11.02 -5.81
CA ALA A 203 3.05 -11.08 -4.96
C ALA A 203 2.68 -11.15 -3.46
N LEU A 204 1.62 -10.43 -3.04
CA LEU A 204 1.10 -10.52 -1.67
C LEU A 204 0.55 -11.92 -1.36
N GLU A 205 -0.24 -12.53 -2.27
CA GLU A 205 -0.76 -13.89 -2.10
C GLU A 205 0.39 -14.89 -1.93
N ASP A 206 1.46 -14.76 -2.72
CA ASP A 206 2.66 -15.59 -2.61
C ASP A 206 3.38 -15.46 -1.27
N VAL A 207 3.48 -14.25 -0.74
CA VAL A 207 4.07 -14.00 0.59
C VAL A 207 3.19 -14.63 1.67
N ILE A 208 1.89 -14.43 1.63
CA ILE A 208 0.93 -15.00 2.61
C ILE A 208 0.97 -16.54 2.59
N ALA A 209 0.91 -17.15 1.42
CA ALA A 209 0.85 -18.60 1.28
C ALA A 209 2.08 -19.34 1.82
N ARG A 210 3.21 -18.66 1.90
CA ARG A 210 4.50 -19.24 2.34
C ARG A 210 5.11 -18.51 3.54
N TYR A 211 4.29 -17.74 4.28
CA TYR A 211 4.78 -16.96 5.41
C TYR A 211 5.10 -17.87 6.62
N PRO A 212 6.37 -18.05 7.00
CA PRO A 212 6.76 -18.97 8.06
C PRO A 212 6.76 -18.27 9.43
N VAL A 213 6.49 -19.04 10.49
CA VAL A 213 6.88 -18.66 11.85
C VAL A 213 8.26 -19.19 12.20
N ARG A 214 8.90 -18.60 13.20
CA ARG A 214 10.20 -19.08 13.70
C ARG A 214 10.09 -20.49 14.30
N GLY A 215 9.03 -20.75 15.04
CA GLY A 215 8.84 -21.99 15.78
C GLY A 215 9.49 -21.97 17.17
N LEU A 216 9.49 -23.13 17.83
CA LEU A 216 10.02 -23.35 19.19
C LEU A 216 11.50 -23.79 19.10
N LYS A 217 12.40 -22.87 18.92
CA LYS A 217 13.82 -23.13 18.64
C LYS A 217 14.74 -23.07 19.87
N GLY A 218 14.23 -22.54 20.98
CA GLY A 218 15.05 -22.29 22.18
C GLY A 218 16.06 -21.16 21.98
N ALA A 219 17.11 -21.14 22.81
CA ALA A 219 18.04 -20.02 22.88
C ALA A 219 18.94 -19.89 21.64
N VAL A 220 19.30 -20.99 20.97
CA VAL A 220 20.28 -21.01 19.87
C VAL A 220 19.81 -21.82 18.65
N GLY A 221 18.56 -22.25 18.61
CA GLY A 221 18.00 -22.97 17.48
C GLY A 221 18.02 -24.51 17.58
N THR A 222 18.56 -25.07 18.65
CA THR A 222 18.77 -26.52 18.83
C THR A 222 17.62 -27.26 19.50
N GLN A 223 16.61 -26.56 20.02
CA GLN A 223 15.42 -27.11 20.68
C GLN A 223 15.71 -27.98 21.90
N MET A 224 16.85 -27.77 22.59
CA MET A 224 17.32 -28.62 23.68
C MET A 224 16.27 -28.81 24.80
N ASP A 225 15.60 -27.72 25.18
CA ASP A 225 14.59 -27.76 26.26
C ASP A 225 13.35 -28.55 25.86
N GLN A 226 12.90 -28.41 24.61
CA GLN A 226 11.80 -29.22 24.07
C GLN A 226 12.21 -30.69 23.93
N LEU A 227 13.43 -30.98 23.46
CA LEU A 227 13.96 -32.36 23.40
C LEU A 227 13.97 -33.00 24.80
N SER A 228 14.35 -32.24 25.83
CA SER A 228 14.34 -32.70 27.21
C SER A 228 12.93 -33.06 27.67
N LEU A 229 11.92 -32.24 27.36
CA LEU A 229 10.51 -32.51 27.69
C LEU A 229 9.96 -33.77 27.01
N PHE A 230 10.44 -34.08 25.81
CA PHE A 230 10.05 -35.28 25.03
C PHE A 230 11.07 -36.42 25.12
N ASN A 231 11.86 -36.49 26.19
CA ASN A 231 12.82 -37.57 26.46
C ASN A 231 13.80 -37.85 25.27
N GLY A 232 14.21 -36.80 24.57
CA GLY A 232 15.13 -36.89 23.44
C GLY A 232 14.49 -37.28 22.11
N ASN A 233 13.16 -37.33 22.01
CA ASN A 233 12.46 -37.70 20.79
C ASN A 233 12.35 -36.50 19.83
N ALA A 234 13.29 -36.43 18.86
CA ALA A 234 13.36 -35.35 17.88
C ALA A 234 12.16 -35.30 16.93
N GLU A 235 11.55 -36.47 16.61
CA GLU A 235 10.37 -36.52 15.73
C GLU A 235 9.15 -35.87 16.40
N GLN A 236 8.96 -36.12 17.70
CA GLN A 236 7.90 -35.45 18.46
C GLN A 236 8.11 -33.93 18.55
N VAL A 237 9.34 -33.46 18.65
CA VAL A 237 9.63 -32.02 18.68
C VAL A 237 9.35 -31.37 17.32
N LEU A 238 9.64 -32.06 16.20
CA LEU A 238 9.26 -31.57 14.87
C LEU A 238 7.74 -31.60 14.66
N ASP A 239 7.03 -32.61 15.19
CA ASP A 239 5.58 -32.69 15.12
C ASP A 239 4.91 -31.63 15.99
N LEU A 240 5.49 -31.31 17.18
CA LEU A 240 5.06 -30.22 18.02
C LEU A 240 4.95 -28.91 17.26
N GLU A 241 5.97 -28.52 16.51
CA GLU A 241 5.97 -27.27 15.75
C GLU A 241 4.89 -27.26 14.67
N LYS A 242 4.65 -28.37 13.97
CA LYS A 242 3.58 -28.49 12.96
C LYS A 242 2.19 -28.34 13.59
N ARG A 243 1.96 -28.92 14.77
CA ARG A 243 0.69 -28.79 15.51
C ARG A 243 0.47 -27.36 15.97
N VAL A 244 1.50 -26.69 16.53
CA VAL A 244 1.43 -25.27 16.92
C VAL A 244 1.05 -24.40 15.72
N VAL A 245 1.70 -24.59 14.57
CA VAL A 245 1.40 -23.87 13.33
C VAL A 245 -0.06 -24.07 12.90
N ASN A 246 -0.56 -25.32 12.97
CA ASN A 246 -1.96 -25.64 12.65
C ASN A 246 -2.94 -24.97 13.61
N HIS A 247 -2.69 -24.99 14.94
CA HIS A 247 -3.52 -24.32 15.92
C HIS A 247 -3.59 -22.79 15.72
N LEU A 248 -2.51 -22.19 15.21
CA LEU A 248 -2.43 -20.76 14.93
C LEU A 248 -2.96 -20.36 13.53
N GLY A 249 -3.28 -21.33 12.68
CA GLY A 249 -3.68 -21.09 11.29
C GLY A 249 -2.58 -20.51 10.43
N MET A 250 -1.29 -20.81 10.75
CA MET A 250 -0.13 -20.33 10.01
C MET A 250 0.25 -21.32 8.90
N PRO A 251 0.86 -20.85 7.78
CA PRO A 251 1.17 -21.74 6.65
C PRO A 251 2.29 -22.73 6.93
N CYS A 252 3.37 -22.30 7.59
CA CYS A 252 4.54 -23.14 7.80
C CYS A 252 5.45 -22.62 8.92
N VAL A 253 6.48 -23.42 9.25
CA VAL A 253 7.50 -23.11 10.26
C VAL A 253 8.90 -23.21 9.64
N TRP A 254 9.82 -22.34 10.07
CA TRP A 254 11.24 -22.46 9.73
C TRP A 254 11.85 -23.74 10.37
N THR A 255 12.70 -24.42 9.61
CA THR A 255 13.43 -25.60 10.13
C THR A 255 14.75 -25.19 10.80
N ASN A 256 15.60 -24.51 10.06
CA ASN A 256 16.97 -24.19 10.48
C ASN A 256 17.13 -22.67 10.71
N VAL A 257 16.74 -22.22 11.90
CA VAL A 257 16.95 -20.82 12.34
C VAL A 257 17.45 -20.81 13.79
N GLY A 258 18.20 -19.77 14.14
CA GLY A 258 18.74 -19.58 15.48
C GLY A 258 17.75 -18.97 16.46
N GLN A 259 18.24 -18.07 17.30
CA GLN A 259 17.43 -17.33 18.27
C GLN A 259 16.41 -16.42 17.58
N VAL A 260 16.74 -15.90 16.41
CA VAL A 260 15.88 -15.03 15.59
C VAL A 260 15.72 -15.61 14.19
N TYR A 261 14.61 -15.26 13.51
CA TYR A 261 14.41 -15.61 12.10
C TYR A 261 15.16 -14.64 11.16
N PRO A 262 15.48 -15.05 9.90
CA PRO A 262 16.16 -14.19 8.94
C PRO A 262 15.39 -12.90 8.64
N ARG A 263 16.01 -11.73 8.84
CA ARG A 263 15.38 -10.41 8.64
C ARG A 263 15.08 -10.09 7.18
N SER A 264 15.57 -10.88 6.24
CA SER A 264 15.13 -10.86 4.84
C SER A 264 13.63 -11.18 4.67
N LEU A 265 12.98 -11.83 5.65
CA LEU A 265 11.52 -12.01 5.66
C LEU A 265 10.81 -10.66 5.84
N ASP A 266 11.27 -9.84 6.79
CA ASP A 266 10.72 -8.49 7.01
C ASP A 266 10.90 -7.61 5.76
N PHE A 267 12.06 -7.71 5.09
CA PHE A 267 12.30 -7.02 3.82
C PHE A 267 11.31 -7.44 2.74
N ARG A 268 11.01 -8.74 2.59
CA ARG A 268 9.99 -9.21 1.63
C ARG A 268 8.61 -8.65 1.94
N VAL A 269 8.23 -8.64 3.23
CA VAL A 269 6.96 -8.06 3.67
C VAL A 269 6.86 -6.58 3.30
N VAL A 270 7.84 -5.77 3.70
CA VAL A 270 7.80 -4.32 3.43
C VAL A 270 7.95 -4.02 1.93
N SER A 271 8.66 -4.87 1.17
CA SER A 271 8.71 -4.77 -0.29
C SER A 271 7.34 -4.92 -0.92
N VAL A 272 6.57 -5.95 -0.55
CA VAL A 272 5.25 -6.17 -1.13
C VAL A 272 4.26 -5.09 -0.69
N LEU A 273 4.34 -4.57 0.55
CA LEU A 273 3.52 -3.43 0.98
C LEU A 273 3.83 -2.16 0.16
N THR A 274 5.10 -1.94 -0.17
CA THR A 274 5.54 -0.81 -1.00
C THR A 274 5.08 -0.97 -2.45
N ASP A 275 5.13 -2.18 -2.98
CA ASP A 275 4.67 -2.52 -4.33
C ASP A 275 3.16 -2.31 -4.48
N LEU A 276 2.36 -2.78 -3.52
CA LEU A 276 0.92 -2.54 -3.46
C LEU A 276 0.54 -1.05 -3.47
N ALA A 277 1.40 -0.18 -2.99
CA ALA A 277 1.19 1.28 -3.00
C ALA A 277 1.54 1.93 -4.36
N SER A 278 2.23 1.24 -5.27
CA SER A 278 2.76 1.81 -6.51
C SER A 278 1.66 2.18 -7.50
N GLY A 279 0.76 1.24 -7.82
CA GLY A 279 -0.39 1.48 -8.69
C GLY A 279 -1.30 2.62 -8.17
N PRO A 280 -1.77 2.58 -6.91
CA PRO A 280 -2.52 3.67 -6.29
C PRO A 280 -1.82 5.03 -6.34
N SER A 281 -0.52 5.07 -6.08
CA SER A 281 0.26 6.32 -6.13
C SER A 281 0.37 6.87 -7.54
N SER A 282 0.62 6.02 -8.54
CA SER A 282 0.67 6.38 -9.96
C SER A 282 -0.70 6.88 -10.47
N PHE A 283 -1.77 6.20 -10.09
CA PHE A 283 -3.15 6.62 -10.38
C PHE A 283 -3.44 8.01 -9.81
N CYS A 284 -3.17 8.22 -8.52
CA CYS A 284 -3.43 9.51 -7.86
C CYS A 284 -2.64 10.67 -8.48
N ARG A 285 -1.40 10.43 -8.94
CA ARG A 285 -0.65 11.44 -9.72
C ARG A 285 -1.36 11.79 -11.01
N THR A 286 -1.84 10.79 -11.74
CA THR A 286 -2.57 10.99 -13.00
C THR A 286 -3.90 11.71 -12.75
N LEU A 287 -4.65 11.34 -11.71
CA LEU A 287 -5.90 12.02 -11.37
C LEU A 287 -5.69 13.49 -10.99
N ARG A 288 -4.59 13.81 -10.30
CA ARG A 288 -4.20 15.21 -10.02
C ARG A 288 -3.88 15.99 -11.30
N LEU A 289 -3.21 15.38 -12.29
CA LEU A 289 -3.01 16.00 -13.60
C LEU A 289 -4.34 16.22 -14.33
N MET A 290 -5.23 15.22 -14.29
CA MET A 290 -6.58 15.35 -14.87
C MET A 290 -7.40 16.45 -14.20
N ALA A 291 -7.29 16.61 -12.87
CA ALA A 291 -7.92 17.71 -12.14
C ALA A 291 -7.39 19.09 -12.56
N GLY A 292 -6.09 19.19 -12.85
CA GLY A 292 -5.50 20.41 -13.40
C GLY A 292 -5.98 20.75 -14.82
N HIS A 293 -6.43 19.76 -15.59
CA HIS A 293 -7.08 19.92 -16.88
C HIS A 293 -8.62 19.96 -16.78
N GLU A 294 -9.18 19.92 -15.58
CA GLU A 294 -10.61 19.90 -15.30
C GLU A 294 -11.37 18.74 -15.96
N THR A 295 -10.67 17.64 -16.33
CA THR A 295 -11.27 16.47 -16.98
C THR A 295 -11.82 15.45 -15.98
N ALA A 296 -11.33 15.44 -14.74
CA ALA A 296 -11.78 14.60 -13.64
C ALA A 296 -11.41 15.22 -12.29
N SER A 297 -12.00 14.73 -11.20
CA SER A 297 -11.63 15.08 -9.82
C SER A 297 -11.66 13.87 -8.89
N GLU A 298 -11.06 13.99 -7.69
CA GLU A 298 -11.15 12.95 -6.64
C GLU A 298 -12.52 12.89 -5.97
N GLY A 299 -13.45 13.78 -6.34
CA GLY A 299 -14.75 13.95 -5.71
C GLY A 299 -14.69 14.77 -4.42
N PHE A 300 -15.86 15.25 -4.00
CA PHE A 300 -16.02 16.02 -2.78
C PHE A 300 -17.33 15.64 -2.10
N ALA A 301 -17.26 15.27 -0.84
CA ALA A 301 -18.45 15.01 -0.04
C ALA A 301 -19.25 16.31 0.18
N PRO A 302 -20.57 16.24 0.36
CA PRO A 302 -21.37 17.42 0.71
C PRO A 302 -20.81 18.12 1.97
N GLY A 303 -20.56 19.43 1.87
CA GLY A 303 -19.97 20.22 2.96
C GLY A 303 -18.44 20.16 3.06
N GLN A 304 -17.75 19.39 2.27
CA GLN A 304 -16.30 19.35 2.26
C GLN A 304 -15.69 20.64 1.69
N THR A 305 -14.73 21.22 2.40
CA THR A 305 -14.01 22.42 1.96
C THR A 305 -12.77 22.04 1.17
N GLY A 306 -12.74 22.36 -0.13
CA GLY A 306 -11.59 22.15 -1.00
C GLY A 306 -10.42 23.10 -0.71
N SER A 307 -10.72 24.35 -0.38
CA SER A 307 -9.75 25.41 -0.04
C SER A 307 -10.36 26.37 0.97
N SER A 308 -9.59 26.75 2.00
CA SER A 308 -10.03 27.72 3.01
C SER A 308 -10.07 29.18 2.50
N ALA A 309 -9.35 29.48 1.43
CA ALA A 309 -9.22 30.83 0.89
C ALA A 309 -9.97 31.03 -0.44
N MET A 310 -10.06 29.98 -1.26
CA MET A 310 -10.65 30.04 -2.61
C MET A 310 -11.76 28.98 -2.72
N PRO A 311 -13.04 29.33 -2.52
CA PRO A 311 -14.14 28.36 -2.42
C PRO A 311 -14.35 27.48 -3.66
N HIS A 312 -13.99 27.98 -4.86
CA HIS A 312 -14.09 27.24 -6.12
C HIS A 312 -12.93 26.26 -6.36
N LYS A 313 -11.86 26.35 -5.56
CA LYS A 313 -10.65 25.55 -5.78
C LYS A 313 -10.76 24.17 -5.14
N MET A 314 -10.94 23.16 -5.96
CA MET A 314 -11.11 21.76 -5.59
C MET A 314 -9.75 21.05 -5.58
N ASN A 315 -9.02 21.11 -4.46
CA ASN A 315 -7.69 20.48 -4.34
C ASN A 315 -7.80 18.97 -4.15
N SER A 316 -6.99 18.20 -4.88
CA SER A 316 -6.91 16.73 -4.77
C SER A 316 -6.09 16.28 -3.55
N ARG A 317 -6.53 16.63 -2.34
CA ARG A 317 -5.80 16.42 -1.08
C ARG A 317 -5.71 14.94 -0.69
N SER A 318 -6.72 14.14 -1.03
CA SER A 318 -6.71 12.69 -0.77
C SER A 318 -5.69 12.00 -1.68
N CYS A 319 -5.62 12.39 -2.95
CA CYS A 319 -4.58 11.91 -3.85
C CYS A 319 -3.17 12.29 -3.40
N GLU A 320 -2.98 13.52 -2.87
CA GLU A 320 -1.70 13.95 -2.28
C GLU A 320 -1.31 13.10 -1.08
N ARG A 321 -2.28 12.77 -0.22
CA ARG A 321 -2.09 11.88 0.93
C ARG A 321 -1.64 10.48 0.52
N VAL A 322 -2.28 9.88 -0.49
CA VAL A 322 -1.87 8.58 -1.06
C VAL A 322 -0.41 8.62 -1.55
N ASN A 323 -0.02 9.68 -2.28
CA ASN A 323 1.36 9.86 -2.71
C ASN A 323 2.33 10.00 -1.51
N GLY A 324 1.93 10.69 -0.44
CA GLY A 324 2.70 10.84 0.79
C GLY A 324 2.93 9.50 1.51
N PHE A 325 1.91 8.66 1.64
CA PHE A 325 2.05 7.31 2.23
C PHE A 325 3.03 6.43 1.45
N HIS A 326 3.02 6.50 0.12
CA HIS A 326 3.97 5.75 -0.70
C HIS A 326 5.43 6.20 -0.44
N VAL A 327 5.67 7.49 -0.20
CA VAL A 327 7.00 7.99 0.19
C VAL A 327 7.43 7.41 1.55
N ILE A 328 6.52 7.37 2.53
CA ILE A 328 6.76 6.79 3.86
C ILE A 328 7.12 5.30 3.73
N LEU A 329 6.36 4.52 2.96
CA LEU A 329 6.64 3.10 2.72
C LEU A 329 8.01 2.86 2.10
N LYS A 330 8.46 3.71 1.16
CA LYS A 330 9.83 3.65 0.61
C LYS A 330 10.90 3.91 1.67
N GLY A 331 10.63 4.77 2.65
CA GLY A 331 11.50 4.98 3.80
C GLY A 331 11.61 3.70 4.65
N TYR A 332 10.50 3.06 4.96
CA TYR A 332 10.50 1.79 5.71
C TYR A 332 11.13 0.64 4.92
N LEU A 333 10.98 0.60 3.59
CA LEU A 333 11.67 -0.37 2.74
C LEU A 333 13.20 -0.21 2.83
N ALA A 334 13.70 1.01 2.88
CA ALA A 334 15.14 1.26 3.07
C ALA A 334 15.62 0.74 4.46
N MET A 335 14.82 0.96 5.52
CA MET A 335 15.12 0.40 6.85
C MET A 335 15.12 -1.13 6.85
N ALA A 336 14.13 -1.77 6.23
CA ALA A 336 14.05 -3.23 6.10
C ALA A 336 15.24 -3.79 5.29
N SER A 337 15.63 -3.12 4.22
CA SER A 337 16.80 -3.48 3.41
C SER A 337 18.10 -3.44 4.22
N GLY A 338 18.24 -2.48 5.13
CA GLY A 338 19.40 -2.37 6.02
C GLY A 338 19.51 -3.51 7.03
N LEU A 339 18.41 -4.19 7.37
CA LEU A 339 18.41 -5.34 8.27
C LEU A 339 18.60 -6.68 7.54
N ALA A 340 18.31 -6.75 6.26
CA ALA A 340 18.41 -7.97 5.48
C ALA A 340 19.88 -8.35 5.26
N GLY A 341 20.29 -9.54 5.77
CA GLY A 341 21.67 -10.00 5.67
C GLY A 341 22.62 -9.51 6.78
N ASP A 342 22.08 -8.81 7.79
CA ASP A 342 22.86 -8.29 8.94
C ASP A 342 22.61 -9.12 10.21
N GLN A 343 22.62 -10.45 10.10
CA GLN A 343 22.47 -11.36 11.25
C GLN A 343 23.82 -11.92 11.69
N TRP A 344 24.05 -11.92 13.01
CA TRP A 344 25.27 -12.40 13.63
C TRP A 344 25.06 -13.74 14.33
N ASN A 345 25.89 -14.74 14.04
CA ASN A 345 25.85 -16.07 14.64
C ASN A 345 24.40 -16.62 14.71
N GLU A 346 23.99 -17.18 15.86
CA GLU A 346 22.66 -17.74 16.09
C GLU A 346 21.59 -16.67 16.36
N GLY A 347 21.99 -15.44 16.66
CA GLY A 347 21.05 -14.34 16.85
C GLY A 347 21.64 -13.09 17.45
N ASP A 348 21.07 -11.96 17.05
CA ASP A 348 21.36 -10.62 17.53
C ASP A 348 20.03 -9.83 17.62
N VAL A 349 19.94 -8.93 18.60
CA VAL A 349 18.75 -8.13 18.84
C VAL A 349 18.91 -6.64 18.48
N SER A 350 20.01 -6.23 17.86
CA SER A 350 20.22 -4.86 17.39
C SER A 350 19.14 -4.41 16.40
N CYS A 351 18.63 -5.35 15.61
CA CYS A 351 17.48 -5.14 14.71
C CYS A 351 16.17 -4.74 15.43
N SER A 352 16.08 -5.00 16.74
CA SER A 352 14.83 -4.90 17.50
C SER A 352 14.23 -3.48 17.49
N VAL A 353 15.07 -2.44 17.68
CA VAL A 353 14.61 -1.03 17.69
C VAL A 353 14.05 -0.64 16.33
N VAL A 354 14.76 -0.98 15.25
CA VAL A 354 14.31 -0.70 13.87
C VAL A 354 12.97 -1.37 13.57
N ARG A 355 12.82 -2.65 13.92
CA ARG A 355 11.62 -3.44 13.65
C ARG A 355 10.40 -2.93 14.42
N ARG A 356 10.58 -2.50 15.68
CA ARG A 356 9.49 -1.93 16.52
C ARG A 356 8.91 -0.63 15.95
N VAL A 357 9.68 0.11 15.18
CA VAL A 357 9.21 1.30 14.46
C VAL A 357 8.67 0.91 13.08
N MET A 358 9.49 0.22 12.29
CA MET A 358 9.23 -0.02 10.87
C MET A 358 8.02 -0.91 10.61
N LEU A 359 7.89 -2.05 11.32
CA LEU A 359 6.83 -3.03 11.02
C LEU A 359 5.43 -2.48 11.27
N PRO A 360 5.07 -2.03 12.49
CA PRO A 360 3.73 -1.48 12.72
C PRO A 360 3.43 -0.29 11.83
N ASP A 361 4.38 0.62 11.68
CA ASP A 361 4.20 1.85 10.92
C ASP A 361 4.08 1.60 9.41
N ALA A 362 4.77 0.59 8.85
CA ALA A 362 4.58 0.18 7.46
C ALA A 362 3.15 -0.34 7.22
N PHE A 363 2.61 -1.13 8.16
CA PHE A 363 1.21 -1.59 8.08
C PHE A 363 0.21 -0.45 8.28
N PHE A 364 0.44 0.47 9.19
CA PHE A 364 -0.42 1.65 9.35
C PHE A 364 -0.38 2.56 8.11
N ALA A 365 0.78 2.72 7.48
CA ALA A 365 0.92 3.53 6.28
C ALA A 365 0.17 2.94 5.08
N ILE A 366 0.30 1.64 4.81
CA ILE A 366 -0.44 1.00 3.70
C ILE A 366 -1.94 0.93 3.99
N ASP A 367 -2.32 0.71 5.24
CA ASP A 367 -3.71 0.69 5.67
C ASP A 367 -4.38 2.05 5.44
N GLY A 368 -3.77 3.13 5.93
CA GLY A 368 -4.25 4.49 5.71
C GLY A 368 -4.24 4.90 4.23
N LEU A 369 -3.28 4.39 3.45
CA LEU A 369 -3.27 4.57 2.01
C LEU A 369 -4.52 3.93 1.38
N PHE A 370 -4.84 2.68 1.72
CA PHE A 370 -6.00 1.99 1.15
C PHE A 370 -7.33 2.60 1.60
N GLU A 371 -7.48 2.98 2.88
CA GLU A 371 -8.67 3.71 3.34
C GLU A 371 -8.90 4.99 2.52
N THR A 372 -7.83 5.78 2.32
CA THR A 372 -7.86 7.01 1.54
C THR A 372 -8.15 6.73 0.05
N TYR A 373 -7.49 5.73 -0.52
CA TYR A 373 -7.63 5.42 -1.95
C TYR A 373 -8.99 4.84 -2.29
N LEU A 374 -9.56 3.98 -1.45
CA LEU A 374 -10.92 3.48 -1.57
C LEU A 374 -11.94 4.62 -1.59
N THR A 375 -11.77 5.61 -0.69
CA THR A 375 -12.61 6.81 -0.68
C THR A 375 -12.49 7.61 -1.98
N VAL A 376 -11.26 7.78 -2.51
CA VAL A 376 -11.05 8.43 -3.82
C VAL A 376 -11.77 7.66 -4.92
N LEU A 377 -11.63 6.34 -4.98
CA LEU A 377 -12.30 5.51 -5.99
C LEU A 377 -13.83 5.55 -5.88
N ASP A 378 -14.37 5.65 -4.66
CA ASP A 378 -15.82 5.76 -4.44
C ASP A 378 -16.38 7.14 -4.83
N GLN A 379 -15.60 8.22 -4.68
CA GLN A 379 -16.06 9.59 -4.85
C GLN A 379 -15.64 10.25 -6.18
N MET A 380 -14.58 9.75 -6.84
CA MET A 380 -14.07 10.34 -8.08
C MET A 380 -15.13 10.43 -9.17
N ASP A 381 -15.04 11.48 -9.96
CA ASP A 381 -15.91 11.67 -11.11
C ASP A 381 -15.16 12.28 -12.31
N ALA A 382 -15.71 12.11 -13.50
CA ALA A 382 -15.20 12.63 -14.75
C ALA A 382 -16.16 13.67 -15.32
N TYR A 383 -15.62 14.60 -16.10
CA TYR A 383 -16.38 15.70 -16.71
C TYR A 383 -16.46 15.55 -18.23
N PRO A 384 -17.44 14.76 -18.77
CA PRO A 384 -17.53 14.45 -20.20
C PRO A 384 -17.57 15.68 -21.11
N ALA A 385 -18.22 16.77 -20.66
CA ALA A 385 -18.28 18.01 -21.44
C ALA A 385 -16.90 18.68 -21.61
N VAL A 386 -16.04 18.63 -20.58
CA VAL A 386 -14.66 19.16 -20.65
C VAL A 386 -13.79 18.24 -21.49
N ILE A 387 -13.92 16.92 -21.28
CA ILE A 387 -13.24 15.89 -22.07
C ILE A 387 -13.58 16.04 -23.56
N GLY A 388 -14.87 16.25 -23.92
CA GLY A 388 -15.31 16.46 -25.28
C GLY A 388 -14.66 17.70 -25.93
N LYS A 389 -14.54 18.81 -25.19
CA LYS A 389 -13.83 20.01 -25.67
C LYS A 389 -12.33 19.74 -25.92
N GLU A 390 -11.68 19.03 -24.98
CA GLU A 390 -10.27 18.64 -25.13
C GLU A 390 -10.08 17.73 -26.35
N ASN A 391 -10.93 16.72 -26.51
CA ASN A 391 -10.91 15.80 -27.63
C ASN A 391 -11.10 16.55 -28.96
N ALA A 392 -12.10 17.40 -29.07
CA ALA A 392 -12.36 18.19 -30.28
C ALA A 392 -11.14 19.04 -30.70
N HIS A 393 -10.40 19.58 -29.73
CA HIS A 393 -9.18 20.34 -30.01
C HIS A 393 -8.04 19.48 -30.54
N TYR A 394 -7.83 18.29 -29.96
CA TYR A 394 -6.67 17.45 -30.28
C TYR A 394 -6.95 16.37 -31.33
N LEU A 395 -8.20 15.97 -31.55
CA LEU A 395 -8.53 14.77 -32.31
C LEU A 395 -7.91 14.70 -33.71
N PRO A 396 -7.86 15.80 -34.54
CA PRO A 396 -7.18 15.76 -35.82
C PRO A 396 -5.70 15.37 -35.71
N PHE A 397 -5.02 15.78 -34.63
CA PHE A 397 -3.63 15.39 -34.39
C PHE A 397 -3.51 13.95 -33.87
N LEU A 398 -4.45 13.52 -33.01
CA LEU A 398 -4.45 12.16 -32.42
C LEU A 398 -4.62 11.10 -33.51
N MET A 399 -5.36 11.42 -34.60
CA MET A 399 -5.67 10.51 -35.70
C MET A 399 -4.62 10.53 -36.83
N THR A 400 -3.55 11.29 -36.70
CA THR A 400 -2.51 11.39 -37.75
C THR A 400 -1.85 10.04 -38.12
N THR A 401 -1.71 9.13 -37.18
CA THR A 401 -1.20 7.78 -37.47
C THR A 401 -2.21 6.93 -38.25
N THR A 402 -3.51 7.05 -37.94
CA THR A 402 -4.58 6.39 -38.70
C THR A 402 -4.65 6.96 -40.15
N ILE A 403 -4.61 8.29 -40.29
CA ILE A 403 -4.55 8.96 -41.59
C ILE A 403 -3.33 8.46 -42.38
N MET A 404 -2.16 8.34 -41.75
CA MET A 404 -0.97 7.80 -42.39
C MET A 404 -1.17 6.37 -42.87
N MET A 405 -1.79 5.50 -42.06
CA MET A 405 -2.06 4.11 -42.45
C MET A 405 -3.07 4.00 -43.59
N GLU A 406 -4.09 4.82 -43.63
CA GLU A 406 -5.06 4.86 -44.76
C GLU A 406 -4.39 5.38 -46.04
N ALA A 407 -3.53 6.40 -45.95
CA ALA A 407 -2.73 6.84 -47.11
C ALA A 407 -1.80 5.73 -47.63
N VAL A 408 -1.19 4.95 -46.73
CA VAL A 408 -0.36 3.78 -47.11
C VAL A 408 -1.21 2.70 -47.80
N LYS A 409 -2.41 2.39 -47.29
CA LYS A 409 -3.34 1.46 -47.94
C LYS A 409 -3.76 1.95 -49.34
N ALA A 410 -3.83 3.28 -49.55
CA ALA A 410 -4.10 3.90 -50.82
C ALA A 410 -2.86 3.95 -51.76
N GLY A 411 -1.75 3.33 -51.39
CA GLY A 411 -0.56 3.14 -52.22
C GLY A 411 0.56 4.16 -52.02
N VAL A 412 0.45 5.06 -51.05
CA VAL A 412 1.53 6.04 -50.75
C VAL A 412 2.62 5.37 -49.92
N GLY A 413 3.88 5.70 -50.21
CA GLY A 413 5.00 5.28 -49.38
C GLY A 413 4.89 5.88 -47.98
N ARG A 414 5.12 5.06 -46.90
CA ARG A 414 5.00 5.47 -45.51
C ARG A 414 5.78 6.77 -45.20
N GLU A 415 6.98 6.89 -45.65
CA GLU A 415 7.83 8.06 -45.37
C GLU A 415 7.31 9.33 -46.09
N THR A 416 6.74 9.19 -47.29
CA THR A 416 6.10 10.29 -48.03
C THR A 416 4.85 10.76 -47.26
N ALA A 417 3.98 9.84 -46.84
CA ALA A 417 2.81 10.17 -46.05
C ALA A 417 3.22 10.82 -44.70
N HIS A 418 4.18 10.25 -43.98
CA HIS A 418 4.68 10.80 -42.73
C HIS A 418 5.23 12.23 -42.90
N LYS A 419 6.03 12.49 -43.97
CA LYS A 419 6.58 13.82 -44.24
C LYS A 419 5.49 14.86 -44.50
N ALA A 420 4.49 14.53 -45.33
CA ALA A 420 3.37 15.40 -45.62
C ALA A 420 2.56 15.73 -44.36
N ILE A 421 2.17 14.70 -43.58
CA ILE A 421 1.43 14.87 -42.34
C ILE A 421 2.21 15.70 -41.32
N LYS A 422 3.51 15.43 -41.14
CA LYS A 422 4.37 16.19 -40.25
C LYS A 422 4.43 17.68 -40.59
N GLU A 423 4.61 18.02 -41.86
CA GLU A 423 4.72 19.41 -42.36
C GLU A 423 3.42 20.18 -42.00
N HIS A 424 2.27 19.60 -42.32
CA HIS A 424 0.97 20.23 -42.05
C HIS A 424 0.62 20.27 -40.57
N ALA A 425 0.87 19.20 -39.82
CA ALA A 425 0.57 19.15 -38.36
C ALA A 425 1.41 20.18 -37.58
N VAL A 426 2.71 20.33 -37.94
CA VAL A 426 3.58 21.33 -37.30
C VAL A 426 3.12 22.74 -37.65
N ALA A 427 2.75 22.99 -38.92
CA ALA A 427 2.24 24.30 -39.36
C ALA A 427 0.95 24.66 -38.62
N THR A 428 -0.02 23.74 -38.56
CA THR A 428 -1.28 23.92 -37.84
C THR A 428 -1.07 24.21 -36.35
N VAL A 429 -0.23 23.42 -35.66
CA VAL A 429 0.09 23.66 -34.23
C VAL A 429 0.74 25.04 -34.04
N ASN A 430 1.62 25.46 -34.90
CA ASN A 430 2.29 26.77 -34.79
C ASN A 430 1.30 27.91 -35.00
N ASP A 431 0.38 27.78 -35.94
CA ASP A 431 -0.65 28.80 -36.20
C ASP A 431 -1.65 28.93 -35.05
N LEU A 432 -2.06 27.80 -34.45
CA LEU A 432 -2.88 27.78 -33.24
C LEU A 432 -2.16 28.47 -32.07
N ARG A 433 -0.89 28.10 -31.80
CA ARG A 433 -0.09 28.66 -30.71
C ARG A 433 0.23 30.15 -30.90
N ALA A 434 0.37 30.59 -32.13
CA ALA A 434 0.57 31.99 -32.46
C ALA A 434 -0.72 32.83 -32.45
N GLY A 435 -1.88 32.20 -32.17
CA GLY A 435 -3.17 32.87 -32.21
C GLY A 435 -3.65 33.32 -33.58
N LYS A 436 -3.03 32.80 -34.66
CA LYS A 436 -3.45 33.14 -36.04
C LYS A 436 -4.78 32.49 -36.41
N THR A 437 -5.11 31.36 -35.77
CA THR A 437 -6.38 30.66 -35.91
C THR A 437 -6.78 30.07 -34.54
N THR A 438 -8.09 29.87 -34.34
CA THR A 438 -8.65 29.14 -33.20
C THR A 438 -9.16 27.76 -33.59
N VAL A 439 -9.15 27.45 -34.89
CA VAL A 439 -9.67 26.19 -35.45
C VAL A 439 -8.50 25.34 -35.94
N ASN A 440 -8.57 24.04 -35.63
CA ASN A 440 -7.65 23.05 -36.12
C ASN A 440 -8.00 22.71 -37.59
N ASP A 441 -7.26 23.25 -38.53
CA ASP A 441 -7.49 23.12 -39.98
C ASP A 441 -6.66 22.01 -40.63
N LEU A 442 -6.07 21.09 -39.86
CA LEU A 442 -5.18 20.03 -40.35
C LEU A 442 -5.84 19.17 -41.42
N VAL A 443 -7.12 18.79 -41.24
CA VAL A 443 -7.87 18.00 -42.24
C VAL A 443 -7.94 18.72 -43.59
N ALA A 444 -8.27 20.02 -43.57
CA ALA A 444 -8.34 20.81 -44.80
C ALA A 444 -6.98 20.97 -45.48
N ARG A 445 -5.88 21.15 -44.72
CA ARG A 445 -4.52 21.22 -45.25
C ARG A 445 -4.08 19.91 -45.92
N LEU A 446 -4.39 18.76 -45.27
CA LEU A 446 -4.06 17.43 -45.78
C LEU A 446 -4.86 17.09 -47.06
N ALA A 447 -6.15 17.47 -47.12
CA ALA A 447 -6.99 17.26 -48.30
C ALA A 447 -6.50 18.00 -49.54
N ASN A 448 -5.74 19.07 -49.37
CA ASN A 448 -5.15 19.87 -50.47
C ASN A 448 -3.70 19.46 -50.80
N ASP A 449 -3.16 18.39 -50.19
CA ASP A 449 -1.79 17.93 -50.48
C ASP A 449 -1.82 16.70 -51.40
N GLU A 450 -1.29 16.85 -52.62
CA GLU A 450 -1.26 15.77 -53.61
C GLU A 450 -0.54 14.49 -53.15
N ARG A 451 0.28 14.56 -52.10
CA ARG A 451 0.94 13.40 -51.48
C ARG A 451 0.00 12.56 -50.64
N ILE A 452 -1.17 13.08 -50.29
CA ILE A 452 -2.19 12.40 -49.48
C ILE A 452 -3.41 12.13 -50.37
N PRO A 453 -3.61 10.92 -50.90
CA PRO A 453 -4.69 10.60 -51.84
C PRO A 453 -6.01 10.31 -51.10
N LEU A 454 -6.33 11.13 -50.13
CA LEU A 454 -7.57 11.08 -49.37
C LEU A 454 -8.25 12.44 -49.45
N ASP A 455 -9.51 12.45 -49.83
CA ASP A 455 -10.30 13.69 -49.91
C ASP A 455 -10.70 14.19 -48.52
N GLN A 456 -11.26 15.37 -48.45
CA GLN A 456 -11.68 15.99 -47.18
C GLN A 456 -12.73 15.17 -46.46
N ALA A 457 -13.64 14.49 -47.17
CA ALA A 457 -14.71 13.68 -46.60
C ALA A 457 -14.12 12.42 -45.96
N ALA A 458 -13.18 11.74 -46.62
CA ALA A 458 -12.48 10.56 -46.06
C ALA A 458 -11.63 10.94 -44.83
N LEU A 459 -10.89 12.03 -44.88
CA LEU A 459 -10.12 12.51 -43.73
C LEU A 459 -11.00 12.92 -42.55
N ALA A 460 -12.12 13.59 -42.80
CA ALA A 460 -13.07 13.96 -41.75
C ALA A 460 -13.72 12.72 -41.12
N ALA A 461 -14.03 11.69 -41.91
CA ALA A 461 -14.57 10.43 -41.40
C ALA A 461 -13.58 9.70 -40.50
N ILE A 462 -12.28 9.66 -40.86
CA ILE A 462 -11.23 9.10 -40.01
C ILE A 462 -11.14 9.84 -38.67
N VAL A 463 -11.21 11.16 -38.69
CA VAL A 463 -11.15 11.96 -37.46
C VAL A 463 -12.40 11.71 -36.60
N ALA A 464 -13.59 11.66 -37.20
CA ALA A 464 -14.85 11.38 -36.49
C ALA A 464 -14.85 9.98 -35.88
N GLU A 465 -14.26 8.99 -36.54
CA GLU A 465 -14.11 7.64 -35.96
C GLU A 465 -13.33 7.65 -34.63
N GLY A 466 -12.36 8.53 -34.49
CA GLY A 466 -11.59 8.70 -33.26
C GLY A 466 -12.39 9.16 -32.03
N GLU A 467 -13.63 9.69 -32.23
CA GLU A 467 -14.51 10.05 -31.11
C GLU A 467 -15.10 8.83 -30.39
N SER A 468 -15.15 7.68 -31.07
CA SER A 468 -15.77 6.45 -30.56
C SER A 468 -14.82 5.24 -30.59
N ASN A 469 -13.72 5.30 -31.32
CA ASN A 469 -12.79 4.20 -31.50
C ASN A 469 -11.47 4.44 -30.74
N ALA A 470 -11.27 3.70 -29.65
CA ALA A 470 -10.03 3.66 -28.88
C ALA A 470 -9.28 2.32 -29.06
N GLY A 471 -9.35 1.71 -30.23
CA GLY A 471 -8.68 0.45 -30.57
C GLY A 471 -9.14 -0.71 -29.67
N ALA A 472 -8.19 -1.46 -29.09
CA ALA A 472 -8.48 -2.64 -28.27
C ALA A 472 -8.84 -2.33 -26.82
N ALA A 473 -9.07 -1.06 -26.44
CA ALA A 473 -9.27 -0.65 -25.04
C ALA A 473 -10.39 -1.46 -24.36
N ARG A 474 -11.56 -1.63 -24.99
CA ARG A 474 -12.66 -2.37 -24.42
C ARG A 474 -12.33 -3.85 -24.17
N ALA A 475 -11.69 -4.52 -25.12
CA ALA A 475 -11.29 -5.92 -24.97
C ALA A 475 -10.25 -6.10 -23.82
N GLN A 476 -9.35 -5.15 -23.65
CA GLN A 476 -8.36 -5.15 -22.57
C GLN A 476 -9.01 -4.91 -21.20
N ILE A 477 -10.00 -4.03 -21.10
CA ILE A 477 -10.80 -3.83 -19.88
C ILE A 477 -11.55 -5.14 -19.53
N THR A 478 -12.22 -5.78 -20.49
CA THR A 478 -12.93 -7.05 -20.26
C THR A 478 -11.99 -8.17 -19.77
N HIS A 479 -10.72 -8.19 -20.23
CA HIS A 479 -9.73 -9.12 -19.72
C HIS A 479 -9.42 -8.84 -18.23
N PHE A 480 -9.12 -7.59 -17.89
CA PHE A 480 -8.89 -7.15 -16.52
C PHE A 480 -10.07 -7.49 -15.60
N GLU A 481 -11.29 -7.21 -16.02
CA GLU A 481 -12.52 -7.55 -15.28
C GLU A 481 -12.63 -9.03 -14.95
N ARG A 482 -12.30 -9.90 -15.90
CA ARG A 482 -12.36 -11.34 -15.70
C ARG A 482 -11.40 -11.81 -14.62
N GLU A 483 -10.17 -11.29 -14.59
CA GLU A 483 -9.17 -11.62 -13.57
C GLU A 483 -9.64 -11.15 -12.18
N ILE A 484 -10.16 -9.93 -12.07
CA ILE A 484 -10.66 -9.42 -10.79
C ILE A 484 -11.89 -10.19 -10.31
N ASN A 485 -12.82 -10.52 -11.18
CA ASN A 485 -13.98 -11.34 -10.83
C ASN A 485 -13.59 -12.73 -10.26
N ALA A 486 -12.48 -13.31 -10.72
CA ALA A 486 -11.96 -14.56 -10.16
C ALA A 486 -11.40 -14.35 -8.74
N ILE A 487 -10.77 -13.22 -8.47
CA ILE A 487 -10.27 -12.86 -7.12
C ILE A 487 -11.44 -12.59 -6.17
N GLU A 488 -12.45 -11.82 -6.59
CA GLU A 488 -13.64 -11.52 -5.78
C GLU A 488 -14.37 -12.79 -5.33
N LYS A 489 -14.46 -13.80 -6.20
CA LYS A 489 -15.04 -15.11 -5.85
C LYS A 489 -14.23 -15.85 -4.78
N ARG A 490 -12.92 -15.70 -4.77
CA ARG A 490 -12.05 -16.29 -3.73
C ARG A 490 -12.12 -15.55 -2.41
N TYR A 491 -12.32 -14.22 -2.46
CA TYR A 491 -12.29 -13.33 -1.29
C TYR A 491 -13.53 -12.44 -1.20
N PRO A 492 -14.75 -13.00 -1.05
CA PRO A 492 -15.98 -12.20 -1.10
C PRO A 492 -16.10 -11.18 0.04
N LYS A 493 -15.51 -11.45 1.20
CA LYS A 493 -15.44 -10.50 2.32
C LYS A 493 -14.57 -9.28 1.97
N GLY A 494 -13.45 -9.51 1.29
CA GLY A 494 -12.59 -8.44 0.81
C GLY A 494 -13.30 -7.56 -0.21
N ALA A 495 -13.98 -8.15 -1.19
CA ALA A 495 -14.76 -7.40 -2.20
C ALA A 495 -15.85 -6.50 -1.58
N ALA A 496 -16.47 -6.96 -0.48
CA ALA A 496 -17.51 -6.23 0.24
C ALA A 496 -16.97 -5.20 1.26
N TYR A 497 -15.65 -5.06 1.42
CA TYR A 497 -15.07 -4.13 2.38
C TYR A 497 -15.41 -2.67 2.04
N ALA A 498 -15.85 -1.92 3.05
CA ALA A 498 -16.10 -0.48 2.96
C ALA A 498 -15.08 0.28 3.82
N PRO A 499 -14.48 1.37 3.30
CA PRO A 499 -13.52 2.16 4.07
C PRO A 499 -14.20 2.90 5.21
N GLY A 500 -13.44 3.16 6.28
CA GLY A 500 -13.85 4.07 7.34
C GLY A 500 -13.85 5.54 6.86
N ALA A 501 -14.38 6.43 7.72
CA ALA A 501 -14.29 7.86 7.44
C ALA A 501 -12.82 8.31 7.51
N ILE A 502 -12.33 8.99 6.47
CA ILE A 502 -11.01 9.63 6.47
C ILE A 502 -11.13 11.07 6.98
N LEU A 503 -10.24 11.45 7.89
CA LEU A 503 -10.17 12.79 8.50
C LEU A 503 -9.44 13.80 7.61
#